data_2bfec6022683775d8e7ccaac0c64c7a2
#
_entry.id   2bfec6022683775d8e7ccaac0c64c7a2
#
_cell.length_a   1.000
_cell.length_b   1.000
_cell.length_c   1.000
_cell.angle_alpha   90.00
_cell.angle_beta   90.00
_cell.angle_gamma   90.00
#
_symmetry.space_group_name_H-M   'P 1'
#
loop_
_entity.id
_entity.type
_entity.pdbx_description
1 polymer ?
#
loop_
_entity_poly.entity_id
_entity_poly.type
_entity_poly.pdbx_seq_one_letter_code
_entity_poly.pdbx_strand_id
1 'polypeptide(L)'
;MSQYLLLKQGTIHNAVDEEAFVADILIEDGKIKKIAPVLEGKVINEAAVIDAMGIDVYPGFVDAHCHLGLDGYAVGFAGQDFNELGDPVTPQLSAVDAINPQDETFRMAREGGVTCVSTGPGSSNVIGGTFCVIKTYGNRVDDMIVREKSAMKIAFGENPKNCYKEKGVYSRMSVAAKLREVLQKTIIYDKKLREAGCETSWNEINRGSGEGQCGNCTNRKFAL
;
A
#
# COMPACT_ATOMS: atom_id res chain seq x y z
N MET A 1 0.43 -10.88 -30.49
CA MET A 1 -0.78 -11.74 -30.47
C MET A 1 -1.30 -11.69 -29.05
N SER A 2 -2.61 -11.48 -28.85
CA SER A 2 -3.21 -11.51 -27.52
C SER A 2 -3.07 -12.91 -26.90
N GLN A 3 -2.76 -12.94 -25.59
CA GLN A 3 -2.66 -14.19 -24.85
C GLN A 3 -3.99 -14.49 -24.18
N TYR A 4 -4.57 -15.66 -24.48
CA TYR A 4 -5.84 -16.08 -23.91
C TYR A 4 -5.65 -17.22 -22.91
N LEU A 5 -6.35 -17.13 -21.78
CA LEU A 5 -6.47 -18.19 -20.77
C LEU A 5 -7.94 -18.41 -20.46
N LEU A 6 -8.38 -19.66 -20.45
CA LEU A 6 -9.73 -20.06 -20.09
C LEU A 6 -9.71 -20.92 -18.82
N LEU A 7 -10.35 -20.44 -17.75
CA LEU A 7 -10.70 -21.28 -16.60
C LEU A 7 -12.08 -21.87 -16.87
N LYS A 8 -12.19 -23.20 -16.88
CA LYS A 8 -13.43 -23.92 -17.19
C LYS A 8 -14.11 -24.45 -15.93
N GLN A 9 -15.41 -24.18 -15.83
CA GLN A 9 -16.31 -24.80 -14.84
C GLN A 9 -15.90 -24.63 -13.38
N GLY A 10 -15.26 -23.48 -13.06
CA GLY A 10 -14.94 -23.14 -11.69
C GLY A 10 -16.17 -22.67 -10.90
N THR A 11 -16.19 -22.93 -9.59
CA THR A 11 -17.17 -22.36 -8.67
C THR A 11 -16.71 -20.95 -8.31
N ILE A 12 -17.38 -19.93 -8.83
CA ILE A 12 -16.97 -18.53 -8.74
C ILE A 12 -17.59 -17.85 -7.55
N HIS A 13 -16.77 -17.26 -6.69
CA HIS A 13 -17.10 -16.38 -5.58
C HIS A 13 -16.67 -14.96 -5.94
N ASN A 14 -17.55 -14.16 -6.54
CA ASN A 14 -17.17 -12.85 -7.09
C ASN A 14 -17.18 -11.70 -6.07
N ALA A 15 -17.47 -11.98 -4.80
CA ALA A 15 -17.60 -11.02 -3.71
C ALA A 15 -18.66 -9.91 -3.91
N VAL A 16 -19.59 -10.11 -4.84
CA VAL A 16 -20.74 -9.23 -5.14
C VAL A 16 -22.04 -9.94 -4.87
N ASP A 17 -22.18 -11.16 -5.39
CA ASP A 17 -23.35 -12.02 -5.18
C ASP A 17 -23.20 -12.83 -3.88
N GLU A 18 -24.31 -13.10 -3.21
CA GLU A 18 -24.33 -13.89 -1.97
C GLU A 18 -24.01 -15.36 -2.24
N GLU A 19 -24.42 -15.87 -3.40
CA GLU A 19 -24.24 -17.26 -3.78
C GLU A 19 -23.15 -17.42 -4.83
N ALA A 20 -22.35 -18.47 -4.68
CA ALA A 20 -21.39 -18.88 -5.69
C ALA A 20 -22.10 -19.53 -6.89
N PHE A 21 -21.53 -19.43 -8.07
CA PHE A 21 -22.06 -20.00 -9.28
C PHE A 21 -20.97 -20.66 -10.13
N VAL A 22 -21.34 -21.69 -10.88
CA VAL A 22 -20.40 -22.40 -11.78
C VAL A 22 -20.37 -21.70 -13.14
N ALA A 23 -19.17 -21.32 -13.60
CA ALA A 23 -18.98 -20.68 -14.91
C ALA A 23 -17.55 -20.82 -15.45
N ASP A 24 -17.41 -20.48 -16.72
CA ASP A 24 -16.14 -20.30 -17.40
C ASP A 24 -15.69 -18.84 -17.28
N ILE A 25 -14.37 -18.62 -17.15
CA ILE A 25 -13.74 -17.29 -17.14
C ILE A 25 -12.75 -17.21 -18.28
N LEU A 26 -12.98 -16.32 -19.25
CA LEU A 26 -12.01 -15.97 -20.28
C LEU A 26 -11.16 -14.80 -19.82
N ILE A 27 -9.85 -14.97 -19.84
CA ILE A 27 -8.85 -13.96 -19.55
C ILE A 27 -8.11 -13.64 -20.86
N GLU A 28 -8.01 -12.35 -21.19
CA GLU A 28 -7.27 -11.81 -22.31
C GLU A 28 -6.22 -10.81 -21.79
N ASP A 29 -4.96 -11.05 -22.08
CA ASP A 29 -3.83 -10.18 -21.68
C ASP A 29 -3.85 -9.83 -20.18
N GLY A 30 -4.10 -10.83 -19.32
CA GLY A 30 -4.12 -10.71 -17.87
C GLY A 30 -5.37 -10.03 -17.28
N LYS A 31 -6.42 -9.80 -18.10
CA LYS A 31 -7.68 -9.20 -17.64
C LYS A 31 -8.86 -10.11 -17.91
N ILE A 32 -9.80 -10.17 -16.95
CA ILE A 32 -11.07 -10.88 -17.15
C ILE A 32 -11.83 -10.21 -18.29
N LYS A 33 -12.03 -10.95 -19.37
CA LYS A 33 -12.75 -10.49 -20.56
C LYS A 33 -14.23 -10.84 -20.50
N LYS A 34 -14.53 -12.05 -20.07
CA LYS A 34 -15.91 -12.57 -20.01
C LYS A 34 -16.04 -13.68 -18.98
N ILE A 35 -17.20 -13.68 -18.32
CA ILE A 35 -17.64 -14.77 -17.45
C ILE A 35 -19.01 -15.22 -17.98
N ALA A 36 -19.20 -16.51 -18.19
CA ALA A 36 -20.47 -17.10 -18.61
C ALA A 36 -20.52 -18.59 -18.24
N PRO A 37 -21.74 -19.18 -18.07
CA PRO A 37 -21.90 -20.59 -17.72
C PRO A 37 -21.12 -21.53 -18.64
N VAL A 38 -21.07 -21.22 -19.92
CA VAL A 38 -20.24 -21.92 -20.92
C VAL A 38 -19.74 -20.90 -21.95
N LEU A 39 -18.46 -20.98 -22.29
CA LEU A 39 -17.85 -20.16 -23.32
C LEU A 39 -17.43 -21.02 -24.51
N GLU A 40 -17.85 -20.61 -25.71
CA GLU A 40 -17.53 -21.28 -26.97
C GLU A 40 -17.06 -20.27 -28.03
N GLY A 41 -16.37 -20.77 -29.05
CA GLY A 41 -15.97 -19.96 -30.19
C GLY A 41 -14.47 -20.06 -30.52
N LYS A 42 -14.07 -19.43 -31.63
CA LYS A 42 -12.71 -19.54 -32.17
C LYS A 42 -11.63 -19.11 -31.17
N VAL A 43 -11.85 -17.99 -30.48
CA VAL A 43 -10.89 -17.48 -29.48
C VAL A 43 -10.72 -18.46 -28.30
N ILE A 44 -11.79 -19.15 -27.92
CA ILE A 44 -11.76 -20.14 -26.84
C ILE A 44 -10.93 -21.37 -27.26
N ASN A 45 -11.00 -21.76 -28.52
CA ASN A 45 -10.23 -22.88 -29.04
C ASN A 45 -8.72 -22.59 -29.14
N GLU A 46 -8.33 -21.31 -29.12
CA GLU A 46 -6.94 -20.84 -29.14
C GLU A 46 -6.39 -20.54 -27.75
N ALA A 47 -7.24 -20.56 -26.71
CA ALA A 47 -6.86 -20.24 -25.33
C ALA A 47 -6.14 -21.42 -24.64
N ALA A 48 -5.19 -21.13 -23.78
CA ALA A 48 -4.71 -22.09 -22.79
C ALA A 48 -5.84 -22.42 -21.82
N VAL A 49 -6.10 -23.69 -21.54
CA VAL A 49 -7.24 -24.13 -20.73
C VAL A 49 -6.75 -24.64 -19.37
N ILE A 50 -7.37 -24.14 -18.30
CA ILE A 50 -7.28 -24.71 -16.96
C ILE A 50 -8.65 -25.29 -16.63
N ASP A 51 -8.72 -26.59 -16.37
CA ASP A 51 -9.92 -27.24 -15.85
C ASP A 51 -10.04 -26.89 -14.36
N ALA A 52 -11.08 -26.12 -14.01
CA ALA A 52 -11.38 -25.70 -12.66
C ALA A 52 -12.62 -26.38 -12.08
N MET A 53 -13.06 -27.49 -12.65
CA MET A 53 -14.19 -28.25 -12.13
C MET A 53 -13.93 -28.71 -10.71
N GLY A 54 -14.85 -28.32 -9.78
CA GLY A 54 -14.71 -28.63 -8.36
C GLY A 54 -13.68 -27.76 -7.61
N ILE A 55 -13.16 -26.71 -8.26
CA ILE A 55 -12.27 -25.72 -7.64
C ILE A 55 -13.03 -24.42 -7.39
N ASP A 56 -12.89 -23.87 -6.19
CA ASP A 56 -13.41 -22.56 -5.84
C ASP A 56 -12.47 -21.46 -6.37
N VAL A 57 -13.04 -20.48 -7.05
CA VAL A 57 -12.34 -19.35 -7.66
C VAL A 57 -12.74 -18.06 -6.95
N TYR A 58 -11.78 -17.41 -6.32
CA TYR A 58 -11.95 -16.16 -5.60
C TYR A 58 -11.21 -15.00 -6.27
N PRO A 59 -11.66 -13.75 -6.10
CA PRO A 59 -10.79 -12.58 -6.33
C PRO A 59 -9.55 -12.67 -5.46
N GLY A 60 -8.42 -12.17 -5.94
CA GLY A 60 -7.22 -12.09 -5.11
C GLY A 60 -7.47 -11.30 -3.83
N PHE A 61 -7.04 -11.82 -2.69
CA PHE A 61 -7.21 -11.18 -1.40
C PHE A 61 -6.41 -9.89 -1.30
N VAL A 62 -6.98 -8.94 -0.54
CA VAL A 62 -6.34 -7.65 -0.21
C VAL A 62 -6.06 -7.62 1.29
N ASP A 63 -4.78 -7.57 1.67
CA ASP A 63 -4.40 -7.35 3.06
C ASP A 63 -4.35 -5.83 3.33
N ALA A 64 -5.22 -5.37 4.22
CA ALA A 64 -5.38 -3.95 4.51
C ALA A 64 -4.27 -3.37 5.40
N HIS A 65 -3.46 -4.19 6.06
CA HIS A 65 -2.39 -3.73 6.94
C HIS A 65 -1.33 -4.80 7.17
N CYS A 66 -0.15 -4.57 6.62
CA CYS A 66 1.03 -5.41 6.85
C CYS A 66 2.33 -4.58 6.79
N HIS A 67 3.48 -5.28 6.87
CA HIS A 67 4.83 -4.72 6.71
C HIS A 67 5.60 -5.47 5.60
N LEU A 68 4.89 -6.04 4.65
CA LEU A 68 5.44 -6.85 3.57
C LEU A 68 6.45 -6.06 2.74
N GLY A 69 7.61 -6.66 2.50
CA GLY A 69 8.71 -6.05 1.76
C GLY A 69 9.60 -5.10 2.57
N LEU A 70 9.28 -4.85 3.86
CA LEU A 70 10.00 -3.91 4.73
C LEU A 70 10.77 -4.60 5.87
N ASP A 71 10.60 -5.91 6.07
CA ASP A 71 11.23 -6.65 7.18
C ASP A 71 12.44 -7.49 6.74
N GLY A 72 12.67 -7.61 5.43
CA GLY A 72 13.81 -8.36 4.86
C GLY A 72 13.88 -9.80 5.36
N TYR A 73 12.95 -10.64 4.90
CA TYR A 73 12.82 -12.04 5.33
C TYR A 73 14.16 -12.76 5.41
N ALA A 74 14.46 -13.34 6.57
CA ALA A 74 15.68 -14.10 6.89
C ALA A 74 17.00 -13.31 6.81
N VAL A 75 16.98 -11.98 6.61
CA VAL A 75 18.19 -11.13 6.53
C VAL A 75 18.61 -10.59 7.91
N GLY A 76 17.66 -10.51 8.86
CA GLY A 76 17.87 -9.93 10.18
C GLY A 76 17.89 -8.38 10.14
N PHE A 77 18.57 -7.75 11.08
CA PHE A 77 18.53 -6.28 11.27
C PHE A 77 18.83 -5.47 9.99
N ALA A 78 19.74 -5.94 9.16
CA ALA A 78 20.08 -5.25 7.92
C ALA A 78 18.93 -5.19 6.89
N GLY A 79 17.92 -6.05 7.03
CA GLY A 79 16.73 -6.04 6.19
C GLY A 79 15.51 -5.40 6.84
N GLN A 80 15.60 -4.95 8.10
CA GLN A 80 14.48 -4.44 8.88
C GLN A 80 14.33 -2.93 8.75
N ASP A 81 13.58 -2.47 7.75
CA ASP A 81 13.36 -1.06 7.44
C ASP A 81 11.96 -0.55 7.84
N PHE A 82 11.14 -1.39 8.47
CA PHE A 82 9.77 -1.00 8.84
C PHE A 82 9.68 -0.10 10.09
N ASN A 83 10.78 0.09 10.85
CA ASN A 83 10.80 0.94 12.04
C ASN A 83 11.97 1.92 12.00
N GLU A 84 11.66 3.20 11.87
CA GLU A 84 12.64 4.27 12.08
C GLU A 84 12.81 4.54 13.59
N LEU A 85 14.02 4.35 14.11
CA LEU A 85 14.32 4.52 15.54
C LEU A 85 15.06 5.84 15.85
N GLY A 86 15.34 6.64 14.84
CA GLY A 86 16.03 7.91 14.96
C GLY A 86 15.20 9.02 15.63
N ASP A 87 13.93 9.13 15.32
CA ASP A 87 13.01 10.16 15.85
C ASP A 87 11.60 9.58 16.07
N PRO A 88 10.90 9.90 17.16
CA PRO A 88 9.52 9.46 17.40
C PRO A 88 8.49 10.06 16.44
N VAL A 89 8.84 11.07 15.65
CA VAL A 89 7.94 11.78 14.74
C VAL A 89 8.57 11.93 13.37
N THR A 90 8.19 11.07 12.43
CA THR A 90 8.78 10.97 11.08
C THR A 90 7.71 10.92 9.98
N PRO A 91 6.80 11.92 9.90
CA PRO A 91 5.71 11.92 8.91
C PRO A 91 6.19 12.01 7.45
N GLN A 92 7.43 12.46 7.23
CA GLN A 92 8.05 12.60 5.91
C GLN A 92 8.47 11.27 5.29
N LEU A 93 8.59 10.20 6.08
CA LEU A 93 9.01 8.90 5.57
C LEU A 93 7.90 8.24 4.74
N SER A 94 8.32 7.51 3.72
CA SER A 94 7.44 6.79 2.82
C SER A 94 7.84 5.32 2.73
N ALA A 95 6.89 4.41 2.87
CA ALA A 95 7.14 2.98 2.73
C ALA A 95 7.71 2.61 1.37
N VAL A 96 7.37 3.34 0.31
CA VAL A 96 7.86 3.10 -1.05
C VAL A 96 9.39 3.11 -1.13
N ASP A 97 10.04 3.94 -0.31
CA ASP A 97 11.50 4.12 -0.33
C ASP A 97 12.26 2.92 0.25
N ALA A 98 11.59 2.08 1.05
CA ALA A 98 12.22 0.96 1.75
C ALA A 98 11.75 -0.42 1.28
N ILE A 99 10.73 -0.51 0.42
CA ILE A 99 10.22 -1.79 -0.07
C ILE A 99 11.25 -2.49 -0.96
N ASN A 100 11.61 -3.71 -0.59
CA ASN A 100 12.37 -4.62 -1.43
C ASN A 100 11.42 -5.50 -2.27
N PRO A 101 11.26 -5.26 -3.57
CA PRO A 101 10.35 -6.04 -4.43
C PRO A 101 10.79 -7.51 -4.60
N GLN A 102 12.03 -7.84 -4.27
CA GLN A 102 12.57 -9.20 -4.32
C GLN A 102 12.44 -9.96 -3.00
N ASP A 103 11.78 -9.37 -1.99
CA ASP A 103 11.55 -10.05 -0.72
C ASP A 103 10.69 -11.30 -0.94
N GLU A 104 11.15 -12.42 -0.38
CA GLU A 104 10.51 -13.73 -0.54
C GLU A 104 9.07 -13.75 -0.01
N THR A 105 8.74 -12.90 0.94
CA THR A 105 7.40 -12.77 1.49
C THR A 105 6.36 -12.35 0.46
N PHE A 106 6.74 -11.66 -0.61
CA PHE A 106 5.82 -11.38 -1.72
C PHE A 106 5.39 -12.64 -2.47
N ARG A 107 6.31 -13.59 -2.68
CA ARG A 107 5.99 -14.88 -3.28
C ARG A 107 5.06 -15.68 -2.37
N MET A 108 5.41 -15.76 -1.07
CA MET A 108 4.60 -16.46 -0.07
C MET A 108 3.18 -15.88 0.03
N ALA A 109 3.04 -14.56 0.00
CA ALA A 109 1.74 -13.89 0.00
C ALA A 109 0.88 -14.28 -1.21
N ARG A 110 1.47 -14.29 -2.42
CA ARG A 110 0.77 -14.73 -3.64
C ARG A 110 0.35 -16.19 -3.58
N GLU A 111 1.20 -17.07 -3.07
CA GLU A 111 0.88 -18.48 -2.87
C GLU A 111 -0.28 -18.68 -1.88
N GLY A 112 -0.42 -17.76 -0.90
CA GLY A 112 -1.59 -17.67 -0.03
C GLY A 112 -2.80 -16.95 -0.63
N GLY A 113 -2.74 -16.54 -1.92
CA GLY A 113 -3.84 -15.85 -2.59
C GLY A 113 -3.91 -14.33 -2.35
N VAL A 114 -2.95 -13.74 -1.63
CA VAL A 114 -2.90 -12.29 -1.39
C VAL A 114 -2.22 -11.60 -2.57
N THR A 115 -2.98 -10.81 -3.33
CA THR A 115 -2.52 -10.17 -4.57
C THR A 115 -2.28 -8.67 -4.43
N CYS A 116 -2.74 -8.07 -3.35
CA CYS A 116 -2.61 -6.64 -3.08
C CYS A 116 -2.48 -6.42 -1.57
N VAL A 117 -1.61 -5.50 -1.16
CA VAL A 117 -1.38 -5.21 0.26
C VAL A 117 -1.28 -3.71 0.50
N SER A 118 -1.75 -3.28 1.68
CA SER A 118 -1.37 -1.97 2.24
C SER A 118 -0.21 -2.19 3.20
N THR A 119 0.98 -1.82 2.78
CA THR A 119 2.22 -2.01 3.55
C THR A 119 2.83 -0.68 3.97
N GLY A 120 3.51 -0.66 5.08
CA GLY A 120 4.10 0.57 5.61
C GLY A 120 4.78 0.43 6.95
N PRO A 121 5.12 1.55 7.60
CA PRO A 121 5.88 1.56 8.84
C PRO A 121 5.24 0.79 9.98
N GLY A 122 6.08 0.23 10.85
CA GLY A 122 5.70 -0.41 12.09
C GLY A 122 5.20 0.56 13.16
N SER A 123 5.01 0.06 14.38
CA SER A 123 4.37 0.82 15.46
C SER A 123 5.36 1.46 16.44
N SER A 124 6.64 1.60 16.08
CA SER A 124 7.65 2.21 16.96
C SER A 124 7.40 3.70 17.18
N ASN A 125 7.08 4.44 16.12
CA ASN A 125 6.96 5.90 16.14
C ASN A 125 5.59 6.38 16.62
N VAL A 126 5.56 7.55 17.25
CA VAL A 126 4.30 8.27 17.51
C VAL A 126 3.62 8.64 16.20
N ILE A 127 4.42 9.12 15.22
CA ILE A 127 4.03 9.28 13.81
C ILE A 127 5.15 8.66 12.99
N GLY A 128 4.83 7.61 12.22
CA GLY A 128 5.85 6.76 11.60
C GLY A 128 6.12 7.02 10.12
N GLY A 129 5.25 7.65 9.40
CA GLY A 129 5.35 7.81 7.95
C GLY A 129 4.16 7.22 7.20
N THR A 130 4.22 7.20 5.87
CA THR A 130 3.09 6.84 5.02
C THR A 130 3.14 5.38 4.56
N PHE A 131 1.95 4.77 4.57
CA PHE A 131 1.67 3.49 3.92
C PHE A 131 1.45 3.69 2.43
N CYS A 132 1.70 2.64 1.65
CA CYS A 132 1.30 2.54 0.25
C CYS A 132 0.46 1.28 0.02
N VAL A 133 -0.34 1.29 -1.05
CA VAL A 133 -1.02 0.09 -1.55
C VAL A 133 -0.28 -0.39 -2.78
N ILE A 134 0.15 -1.63 -2.78
CA ILE A 134 0.93 -2.23 -3.85
C ILE A 134 0.39 -3.61 -4.24
N LYS A 135 0.65 -4.02 -5.48
CA LYS A 135 0.50 -5.40 -5.92
C LYS A 135 1.64 -6.24 -5.33
N THR A 136 1.36 -7.49 -5.04
CA THR A 136 2.37 -8.44 -4.55
C THR A 136 3.25 -9.02 -5.65
N TYR A 137 3.08 -8.59 -6.89
CA TYR A 137 3.83 -9.00 -8.06
C TYR A 137 4.44 -7.80 -8.79
N GLY A 138 5.72 -7.89 -9.09
CA GLY A 138 6.49 -6.89 -9.83
C GLY A 138 7.98 -7.04 -9.55
N ASN A 139 8.82 -6.45 -10.40
CA ASN A 139 10.28 -6.46 -10.26
C ASN A 139 10.82 -5.10 -9.76
N ARG A 140 10.01 -4.06 -9.83
CA ARG A 140 10.31 -2.72 -9.38
C ARG A 140 9.13 -2.20 -8.57
N VAL A 141 9.41 -1.46 -7.51
CA VAL A 141 8.37 -0.89 -6.64
C VAL A 141 7.41 -0.01 -7.43
N ASP A 142 7.94 0.84 -8.34
CA ASP A 142 7.13 1.75 -9.17
C ASP A 142 6.03 1.03 -9.95
N ASP A 143 6.34 -0.18 -10.47
CA ASP A 143 5.41 -0.98 -11.27
C ASP A 143 4.36 -1.72 -10.39
N MET A 144 4.62 -1.82 -9.08
CA MET A 144 3.73 -2.46 -8.10
C MET A 144 2.73 -1.48 -7.50
N ILE A 145 3.00 -0.18 -7.52
CA ILE A 145 2.20 0.85 -6.83
C ILE A 145 0.78 0.92 -7.41
N VAL A 146 -0.22 0.74 -6.54
CA VAL A 146 -1.63 1.04 -6.79
C VAL A 146 -1.99 2.41 -6.22
N ARG A 147 -1.45 2.72 -5.03
CA ARG A 147 -1.63 4.02 -4.36
C ARG A 147 -0.41 4.31 -3.49
N GLU A 148 0.32 5.36 -3.85
CA GLU A 148 1.59 5.70 -3.21
C GLU A 148 1.45 6.09 -1.73
N LYS A 149 0.44 6.89 -1.39
CA LYS A 149 0.16 7.34 -0.02
C LYS A 149 -1.27 7.00 0.35
N SER A 150 -1.46 5.91 1.10
CA SER A 150 -2.78 5.40 1.47
C SER A 150 -3.19 5.78 2.89
N ALA A 151 -2.24 5.83 3.82
CA ALA A 151 -2.47 6.13 5.23
C ALA A 151 -1.20 6.68 5.88
N MET A 152 -1.35 7.34 7.05
CA MET A 152 -0.26 7.74 7.92
C MET A 152 -0.24 6.82 9.15
N LYS A 153 0.94 6.25 9.47
CA LYS A 153 1.11 5.43 10.67
C LYS A 153 1.17 6.29 11.92
N ILE A 154 0.32 5.96 12.89
CA ILE A 154 0.32 6.57 14.22
C ILE A 154 0.25 5.43 15.25
N ALA A 155 1.01 5.54 16.35
CA ALA A 155 0.98 4.56 17.42
C ALA A 155 0.89 5.22 18.82
N PHE A 156 0.05 4.61 19.69
CA PHE A 156 -0.25 5.10 21.03
C PHE A 156 0.11 4.12 22.15
N GLY A 157 0.55 2.92 21.79
CA GLY A 157 0.74 1.81 22.72
C GLY A 157 2.09 1.80 23.42
N GLU A 158 2.56 0.60 23.72
CA GLU A 158 3.82 0.38 24.41
C GLU A 158 5.03 0.60 23.52
N ASN A 159 4.92 0.33 22.23
CA ASN A 159 6.06 0.39 21.30
C ASN A 159 6.72 1.78 21.28
N PRO A 160 6.00 2.91 21.12
CA PRO A 160 6.63 4.23 21.21
C PRO A 160 7.31 4.49 22.55
N LYS A 161 6.73 4.03 23.65
CA LYS A 161 7.32 4.16 24.99
C LYS A 161 8.61 3.38 25.12
N ASN A 162 8.65 2.14 24.57
CA ASN A 162 9.82 1.30 24.63
C ASN A 162 10.95 1.77 23.73
N CYS A 163 10.60 2.23 22.51
CA CYS A 163 11.58 2.66 21.51
C CYS A 163 12.18 4.04 21.80
N TYR A 164 11.43 4.95 22.45
CA TYR A 164 11.82 6.36 22.59
C TYR A 164 11.87 6.88 24.02
N LYS A 165 12.15 6.03 24.98
CA LYS A 165 12.36 6.45 26.38
C LYS A 165 13.38 7.59 26.48
N GLU A 166 14.56 7.41 25.89
CA GLU A 166 15.65 8.38 25.91
C GLU A 166 15.32 9.70 25.17
N LYS A 167 14.21 9.71 24.42
CA LYS A 167 13.69 10.89 23.69
C LYS A 167 12.43 11.47 24.31
N GLY A 168 12.18 11.17 25.60
CA GLY A 168 11.09 11.74 26.39
C GLY A 168 9.71 11.15 26.12
N VAL A 169 9.63 9.91 25.61
CA VAL A 169 8.36 9.21 25.42
C VAL A 169 8.21 8.09 26.45
N TYR A 170 7.79 8.46 27.68
CA TYR A 170 7.68 7.51 28.80
C TYR A 170 6.26 7.00 29.05
N SER A 171 5.25 7.75 28.66
CA SER A 171 3.86 7.49 29.03
C SER A 171 2.92 7.72 27.87
N ARG A 172 1.69 7.22 27.96
CA ARG A 172 0.63 7.55 27.00
C ARG A 172 0.35 9.06 26.94
N MET A 173 0.58 9.77 28.04
CA MET A 173 0.45 11.25 28.09
C MET A 173 1.51 11.91 27.20
N SER A 174 2.78 11.48 27.26
CA SER A 174 3.85 12.04 26.41
C SER A 174 3.66 11.68 24.94
N VAL A 175 3.18 10.46 24.62
CA VAL A 175 2.80 10.07 23.25
C VAL A 175 1.71 11.01 22.72
N ALA A 176 0.62 11.18 23.46
CA ALA A 176 -0.49 12.05 23.07
C ALA A 176 -0.08 13.52 22.96
N ALA A 177 0.80 14.00 23.86
CA ALA A 177 1.31 15.36 23.82
C ALA A 177 2.13 15.63 22.54
N LYS A 178 3.05 14.72 22.18
CA LYS A 178 3.82 14.82 20.92
C LYS A 178 2.91 14.83 19.69
N LEU A 179 1.93 13.96 19.64
CA LEU A 179 0.98 13.96 18.52
C LEU A 179 0.22 15.28 18.39
N ARG A 180 -0.33 15.78 19.52
CA ARG A 180 -1.06 17.07 19.53
C ARG A 180 -0.16 18.24 19.10
N GLU A 181 1.09 18.25 19.55
CA GLU A 181 2.05 19.27 19.15
C GLU A 181 2.24 19.32 17.62
N VAL A 182 2.45 18.15 16.99
CA VAL A 182 2.62 18.07 15.54
C VAL A 182 1.35 18.50 14.80
N LEU A 183 0.19 18.01 15.22
CA LEU A 183 -1.09 18.38 14.61
C LEU A 183 -1.37 19.90 14.74
N GLN A 184 -1.08 20.50 15.89
CA GLN A 184 -1.22 21.95 16.08
C GLN A 184 -0.28 22.73 15.16
N LYS A 185 0.99 22.33 15.07
CA LYS A 185 1.95 22.94 14.12
C LYS A 185 1.47 22.85 12.68
N THR A 186 0.93 21.68 12.28
CA THR A 186 0.37 21.49 10.95
C THR A 186 -0.83 22.39 10.67
N ILE A 187 -1.76 22.53 11.63
CA ILE A 187 -2.91 23.43 11.51
C ILE A 187 -2.47 24.90 11.37
N ILE A 188 -1.50 25.32 12.19
CA ILE A 188 -0.96 26.69 12.12
C ILE A 188 -0.27 26.95 10.77
N TYR A 189 0.46 25.95 10.28
CA TYR A 189 1.14 26.03 8.98
C TYR A 189 0.13 26.11 7.82
N ASP A 190 -0.88 25.25 7.81
CA ASP A 190 -1.95 25.27 6.80
C ASP A 190 -2.69 26.61 6.78
N LYS A 191 -3.01 27.16 7.97
CA LYS A 191 -3.63 28.48 8.09
C LYS A 191 -2.76 29.57 7.46
N LYS A 192 -1.46 29.58 7.74
CA LYS A 192 -0.51 30.55 7.15
C LYS A 192 -0.43 30.44 5.63
N LEU A 193 -0.45 29.20 5.10
CA LEU A 193 -0.43 28.98 3.67
C LEU A 193 -1.70 29.54 2.98
N ARG A 194 -2.88 29.27 3.58
CA ARG A 194 -4.15 29.83 3.08
C ARG A 194 -4.20 31.35 3.12
N GLU A 195 -3.73 31.96 4.21
CA GLU A 195 -3.63 33.41 4.36
C GLU A 195 -2.66 34.04 3.33
N ALA A 196 -1.63 33.30 2.91
CA ALA A 196 -0.70 33.69 1.86
C ALA A 196 -1.22 33.44 0.43
N GLY A 197 -2.47 32.98 0.25
CA GLY A 197 -3.07 32.66 -1.03
C GLY A 197 -2.50 31.39 -1.71
N CYS A 198 -1.82 30.54 -0.93
CA CYS A 198 -1.35 29.25 -1.42
C CYS A 198 -2.44 28.20 -1.19
N GLU A 199 -3.10 27.73 -2.24
CA GLU A 199 -3.97 26.57 -2.15
C GLU A 199 -3.13 25.30 -1.94
N THR A 200 -3.26 24.69 -0.77
CA THR A 200 -2.73 23.35 -0.52
C THR A 200 -3.77 22.32 -0.92
N SER A 201 -3.81 21.95 -2.19
CA SER A 201 -4.50 20.73 -2.55
C SER A 201 -3.56 19.53 -2.23
N TRP A 202 -4.04 18.57 -1.44
CA TRP A 202 -3.36 17.29 -1.22
C TRP A 202 -2.99 16.60 -2.56
N ASN A 203 -3.74 16.90 -3.63
CA ASN A 203 -3.52 16.42 -4.98
C ASN A 203 -2.30 17.04 -5.68
N GLU A 204 -1.86 18.23 -5.29
CA GLU A 204 -0.69 18.90 -5.89
C GLU A 204 0.61 18.51 -5.16
N ILE A 205 0.56 18.23 -3.87
CA ILE A 205 1.69 17.68 -3.10
C ILE A 205 2.02 16.26 -3.61
N ASN A 206 1.04 15.52 -4.09
CA ASN A 206 1.18 14.14 -4.57
C ASN A 206 1.58 14.03 -6.06
N ARG A 207 1.49 15.09 -6.83
CA ARG A 207 2.00 15.10 -8.21
C ARG A 207 3.40 15.70 -8.18
N GLY A 208 4.41 14.91 -7.86
CA GLY A 208 5.83 15.31 -7.94
C GLY A 208 6.31 15.82 -9.32
N SER A 209 5.42 16.44 -10.06
CA SER A 209 5.66 17.06 -11.34
C SER A 209 4.89 18.37 -11.39
N GLY A 210 5.60 19.45 -11.48
CA GLY A 210 5.00 20.68 -11.94
C GLY A 210 5.25 21.83 -10.98
N GLU A 211 6.03 22.68 -11.47
CA GLU A 211 6.17 24.07 -11.12
C GLU A 211 4.79 24.71 -10.90
N GLY A 212 4.25 24.53 -9.70
CA GLY A 212 3.19 25.40 -9.20
C GLY A 212 3.79 26.78 -9.00
N GLN A 213 3.66 27.65 -9.93
CA GLN A 213 4.03 29.05 -9.82
C GLN A 213 3.11 29.71 -8.78
N CYS A 214 3.47 29.60 -7.52
CA CYS A 214 3.12 30.61 -6.53
C CYS A 214 4.21 31.69 -6.60
N GLY A 215 3.89 32.85 -7.15
CA GLY A 215 4.85 33.92 -7.48
C GLY A 215 5.66 34.48 -6.29
N ASN A 216 5.52 33.96 -5.09
CA ASN A 216 6.23 34.41 -3.88
C ASN A 216 6.84 33.29 -3.02
N CYS A 217 6.86 32.02 -3.48
CA CYS A 217 7.41 30.91 -2.70
C CYS A 217 8.73 30.38 -3.27
N THR A 218 9.75 31.24 -3.36
CA THR A 218 11.08 30.88 -3.91
C THR A 218 12.00 30.19 -2.91
N ASN A 219 11.55 29.68 -1.77
CA ASN A 219 12.40 28.88 -0.87
C ASN A 219 11.55 27.95 0.00
N ARG A 220 11.13 26.80 -0.52
CA ARG A 220 10.60 25.72 0.30
C ARG A 220 11.73 24.83 0.80
N LYS A 221 12.39 25.21 1.87
CA LYS A 221 13.04 24.24 2.73
C LYS A 221 11.97 23.79 3.74
N PHE A 222 11.52 22.52 3.60
CA PHE A 222 10.72 21.89 4.64
C PHE A 222 11.59 21.75 5.88
N ALA A 223 11.32 22.58 6.88
CA ALA A 223 11.77 22.38 8.25
C ALA A 223 10.52 22.12 9.06
N LEU A 224 10.28 20.84 9.40
CA LEU A 224 9.43 20.43 10.52
C LEU A 224 10.25 20.44 11.79
#